data_15242aea00392b344d351f513566c385
#
_entry.id   15242aea00392b344d351f513566c385
#
_cell.length_a   1.000
_cell.length_b   1.000
_cell.length_c   1.000
_cell.angle_alpha   90.00
_cell.angle_beta   90.00
_cell.angle_gamma   90.00
#
_symmetry.space_group_name_H-M   'P 1'
#
loop_
_entity.id
_entity.type
_entity.pdbx_description
1 polymer ?
#
loop_
_entity_poly.entity_id
_entity_poly.type
_entity_poly.pdbx_seq_one_letter_code
_entity_poly.pdbx_strand_id
1 'polypeptide(L)'
;MRPRTWVLLLAALFALLQLANVEGRDTPDSKNYVSYALSLGGADKREAAEATIDHYCAGRAAMAHRAQNVDVVRFHAPDPAPRVLQECREQEWRQVEAHLAAGDTTGHTVPFMPERFMRIFEVRPGYPVFLLPFVTLLGVTWGVWAAGVVITCVGGLLAYLVLRALAVPVPLALTGQALFLVLPCGTTAMRPMTEGLLLALTLVALWGCALVLGGTRPRAGLALVGGALLALFTVKHSQALFLGLCLAAAGAAVAVRRRRRGLPSGRGPVVLAALGCAGALGTLLLARLLDYPSTSESVQDLLTDHFARPDRERPWAEFFQLQGNFWMEWARRQMWEPLFVAALAAGALGALRRPAFGVFLAGAACTGLLNQAGHPDINIWGDRLITLAWLLPVLGVPLLLEPVLRRAVVPARGTAVEPVG
;
A
#
# COMPACT_ATOMS: atom_id res chain seq x y z
N MET A 1 4.26 25.60 19.50
CA MET A 1 4.44 25.42 18.03
C MET A 1 3.09 25.16 17.36
N ARG A 2 2.90 25.64 16.12
CA ARG A 2 1.66 25.39 15.36
C ARG A 2 1.58 23.91 14.95
N PRO A 3 0.37 23.28 14.86
CA PRO A 3 0.24 21.88 14.47
C PRO A 3 0.93 21.51 13.15
N ARG A 4 0.92 22.45 12.18
CA ARG A 4 1.59 22.27 10.88
C ARG A 4 3.10 22.06 11.01
N THR A 5 3.73 22.72 11.97
CA THR A 5 5.19 22.58 12.23
C THR A 5 5.52 21.15 12.66
N TRP A 6 4.70 20.54 13.53
CA TRP A 6 4.92 19.17 13.97
C TRP A 6 4.73 18.14 12.84
N VAL A 7 3.72 18.34 11.98
CA VAL A 7 3.50 17.50 10.80
C VAL A 7 4.71 17.52 9.88
N LEU A 8 5.25 18.73 9.59
CA LEU A 8 6.42 18.88 8.74
C LEU A 8 7.70 18.34 9.40
N LEU A 9 7.87 18.52 10.71
CA LEU A 9 9.01 17.98 11.43
C LEU A 9 9.05 16.44 11.41
N LEU A 10 7.91 15.78 11.60
CA LEU A 10 7.82 14.31 11.48
C LEU A 10 8.17 13.84 10.07
N ALA A 11 7.64 14.51 9.05
CA ALA A 11 7.96 14.19 7.67
C ALA A 11 9.44 14.43 7.33
N ALA A 12 10.02 15.56 7.77
CA ALA A 12 11.42 15.88 7.57
C ALA A 12 12.34 14.91 8.31
N LEU A 13 12.02 14.56 9.56
CA LEU A 13 12.77 13.57 10.33
C LEU A 13 12.74 12.20 9.64
N PHE A 14 11.56 11.77 9.18
CA PHE A 14 11.43 10.53 8.41
C PHE A 14 12.32 10.58 7.15
N ALA A 15 12.22 11.65 6.34
CA ALA A 15 13.02 11.79 5.12
C ALA A 15 14.53 11.75 5.40
N LEU A 16 14.99 12.43 6.46
CA LEU A 16 16.41 12.40 6.88
C LEU A 16 16.86 10.99 7.28
N LEU A 17 16.04 10.27 8.04
CA LEU A 17 16.35 8.89 8.43
C LEU A 17 16.44 7.94 7.21
N GLN A 18 15.68 8.23 6.14
CA GLN A 18 15.73 7.41 4.91
C GLN A 18 17.03 7.60 4.11
N LEU A 19 17.81 8.66 4.36
CA LEU A 19 19.14 8.83 3.75
C LEU A 19 20.14 7.75 4.16
N ALA A 20 19.93 7.11 5.30
CA ALA A 20 20.75 5.98 5.74
C ALA A 20 20.64 4.75 4.81
N ASN A 21 19.64 4.70 3.94
CA ASN A 21 19.39 3.57 3.03
C ASN A 21 18.74 4.06 1.72
N VAL A 22 19.52 4.70 0.87
CA VAL A 22 19.04 5.21 -0.44
C VAL A 22 18.83 4.08 -1.43
N GLU A 23 19.71 3.07 -1.42
CA GLU A 23 19.70 1.91 -2.33
C GLU A 23 19.29 0.62 -1.62
N GLY A 24 18.90 -0.40 -2.40
CA GLY A 24 18.64 -1.76 -1.89
C GLY A 24 17.26 -1.92 -1.24
N ARG A 25 16.27 -1.13 -1.67
CA ARG A 25 14.85 -1.32 -1.33
C ARG A 25 14.06 -2.01 -2.44
N ASP A 26 14.75 -2.34 -3.51
CA ASP A 26 14.17 -2.94 -4.70
C ASP A 26 13.64 -4.34 -4.39
N THR A 27 12.58 -4.67 -5.10
CA THR A 27 11.97 -5.99 -5.15
C THR A 27 12.09 -6.52 -6.58
N PRO A 28 11.87 -7.79 -6.85
CA PRO A 28 11.85 -8.30 -8.23
C PRO A 28 10.92 -7.52 -9.17
N ASP A 29 9.81 -6.98 -8.64
CA ASP A 29 8.86 -6.18 -9.43
C ASP A 29 9.35 -4.76 -9.72
N SER A 30 10.27 -4.23 -8.90
CA SER A 30 10.73 -2.82 -9.02
C SER A 30 11.30 -2.53 -10.39
N LYS A 31 12.09 -3.47 -10.96
CA LYS A 31 12.69 -3.33 -12.29
C LYS A 31 11.64 -3.15 -13.39
N ASN A 32 10.48 -3.81 -13.29
CA ASN A 32 9.39 -3.67 -14.25
C ASN A 32 8.80 -2.25 -14.23
N TYR A 33 8.55 -1.70 -13.04
CA TYR A 33 8.01 -0.34 -12.91
C TYR A 33 9.02 0.75 -13.26
N VAL A 34 10.30 0.57 -12.93
CA VAL A 34 11.37 1.53 -13.27
C VAL A 34 11.58 1.58 -14.77
N SER A 35 11.70 0.42 -15.43
CA SER A 35 11.85 0.34 -16.89
C SER A 35 10.64 0.93 -17.63
N TYR A 36 9.43 0.70 -17.12
CA TYR A 36 8.22 1.30 -17.68
C TYR A 36 8.26 2.83 -17.56
N ALA A 37 8.65 3.38 -16.41
CA ALA A 37 8.77 4.83 -16.22
C ALA A 37 9.81 5.44 -17.18
N LEU A 38 10.96 4.79 -17.38
CA LEU A 38 11.99 5.24 -18.32
C LEU A 38 11.50 5.21 -19.77
N SER A 39 10.80 4.16 -20.18
CA SER A 39 10.17 4.08 -21.51
C SER A 39 9.13 5.16 -21.73
N LEU A 40 8.31 5.49 -20.73
CA LEU A 40 7.39 6.63 -20.80
C LEU A 40 8.14 7.97 -20.93
N GLY A 41 9.37 8.04 -20.42
CA GLY A 41 10.27 9.19 -20.55
C GLY A 41 10.96 9.28 -21.92
N GLY A 42 10.74 8.31 -22.81
CA GLY A 42 11.28 8.28 -24.16
C GLY A 42 12.56 7.43 -24.33
N ALA A 43 13.03 6.74 -23.27
CA ALA A 43 14.13 5.79 -23.39
C ALA A 43 13.71 4.58 -24.25
N ASP A 44 14.61 4.11 -25.13
CA ASP A 44 14.39 2.86 -25.83
C ASP A 44 14.53 1.65 -24.89
N LYS A 45 14.18 0.45 -25.38
CA LYS A 45 14.19 -0.78 -24.55
C LYS A 45 15.59 -1.08 -23.99
N ARG A 46 16.64 -0.80 -24.75
CA ARG A 46 18.00 -1.10 -24.34
C ARG A 46 18.52 -0.09 -23.31
N GLU A 47 18.27 1.18 -23.53
CA GLU A 47 18.57 2.27 -22.59
C GLU A 47 17.82 2.08 -21.27
N ALA A 48 16.52 1.77 -21.34
CA ALA A 48 15.70 1.49 -20.17
C ALA A 48 16.18 0.24 -19.42
N ALA A 49 16.62 -0.82 -20.14
CA ALA A 49 17.20 -2.01 -19.55
C ALA A 49 18.50 -1.69 -18.81
N GLU A 50 19.44 -0.98 -19.46
CA GLU A 50 20.74 -0.62 -18.90
C GLU A 50 20.58 0.15 -17.60
N ALA A 51 19.84 1.26 -17.62
CA ALA A 51 19.61 2.09 -16.44
C ALA A 51 18.90 1.34 -15.30
N THR A 52 17.95 0.45 -15.63
CA THR A 52 17.21 -0.35 -14.65
C THR A 52 18.08 -1.44 -14.04
N ILE A 53 18.84 -2.18 -14.85
CA ILE A 53 19.74 -3.26 -14.40
C ILE A 53 20.84 -2.66 -13.52
N ASP A 54 21.43 -1.54 -13.94
CA ASP A 54 22.47 -0.87 -13.15
C ASP A 54 21.97 -0.46 -11.77
N HIS A 55 20.81 0.18 -11.69
CA HIS A 55 20.20 0.56 -10.43
C HIS A 55 19.89 -0.66 -9.55
N TYR A 56 19.21 -1.66 -10.10
CA TYR A 56 18.81 -2.86 -9.38
C TYR A 56 20.01 -3.65 -8.85
N CYS A 57 21.02 -3.86 -9.68
CA CYS A 57 22.21 -4.62 -9.31
C CYS A 57 23.14 -3.84 -8.36
N ALA A 58 23.23 -2.50 -8.47
CA ALA A 58 23.91 -1.67 -7.48
C ALA A 58 23.24 -1.80 -6.10
N GLY A 59 21.91 -1.78 -6.05
CA GLY A 59 21.16 -2.00 -4.81
C GLY A 59 21.42 -3.37 -4.17
N ARG A 60 21.49 -4.44 -4.96
CA ARG A 60 21.85 -5.80 -4.50
C ARG A 60 23.30 -5.85 -3.96
N ALA A 61 24.24 -5.24 -4.65
CA ALA A 61 25.63 -5.16 -4.23
C ALA A 61 25.78 -4.40 -2.91
N ALA A 62 25.11 -3.25 -2.77
CA ALA A 62 25.09 -2.47 -1.54
C ALA A 62 24.48 -3.23 -0.37
N MET A 63 23.43 -4.02 -0.61
CA MET A 63 22.84 -4.89 0.43
C MET A 63 23.81 -6.00 0.86
N ALA A 64 24.48 -6.65 -0.08
CA ALA A 64 25.46 -7.70 0.21
C ALA A 64 26.64 -7.16 1.03
N HIS A 65 27.16 -5.99 0.67
CA HIS A 65 28.20 -5.29 1.42
C HIS A 65 27.76 -5.03 2.89
N ARG A 66 26.60 -4.41 3.07
CA ARG A 66 26.07 -4.11 4.42
C ARG A 66 25.83 -5.38 5.26
N ALA A 67 25.27 -6.41 4.63
CA ALA A 67 25.02 -7.68 5.32
C ALA A 67 26.32 -8.34 5.78
N GLN A 68 27.36 -8.33 4.95
CA GLN A 68 28.67 -8.87 5.33
C GLN A 68 29.32 -8.10 6.46
N ASN A 69 29.26 -6.77 6.45
CA ASN A 69 29.88 -5.93 7.48
C ASN A 69 29.35 -6.18 8.91
N VAL A 70 28.16 -6.78 9.04
CA VAL A 70 27.56 -7.14 10.33
C VAL A 70 27.49 -8.66 10.55
N ASP A 71 28.01 -9.47 9.64
CA ASP A 71 28.09 -10.92 9.80
C ASP A 71 29.23 -11.28 10.76
N VAL A 72 28.89 -11.82 11.91
CA VAL A 72 29.86 -12.12 12.99
C VAL A 72 31.01 -13.05 12.59
N VAL A 73 30.85 -13.81 11.51
CA VAL A 73 31.85 -14.75 11.02
C VAL A 73 32.62 -14.19 9.82
N ARG A 74 31.94 -13.43 8.95
CA ARG A 74 32.47 -13.03 7.63
C ARG A 74 32.79 -11.55 7.50
N PHE A 75 32.63 -10.71 8.55
CA PHE A 75 32.87 -9.27 8.44
C PHE A 75 34.33 -8.89 8.04
N HIS A 76 35.30 -9.81 8.19
CA HIS A 76 36.67 -9.64 7.71
C HIS A 76 36.93 -10.20 6.30
N ALA A 77 35.95 -10.86 5.70
CA ALA A 77 36.12 -11.43 4.36
C ALA A 77 36.16 -10.30 3.30
N PRO A 78 36.73 -10.55 2.11
CA PRO A 78 36.73 -9.58 1.01
C PRO A 78 35.30 -9.09 0.69
N ASP A 79 35.19 -7.80 0.33
CA ASP A 79 33.91 -7.20 -0.01
C ASP A 79 33.20 -7.98 -1.16
N PRO A 80 31.98 -8.48 -0.96
CA PRO A 80 31.23 -9.23 -1.96
C PRO A 80 30.62 -8.33 -3.05
N ALA A 81 30.53 -7.01 -2.85
CA ALA A 81 29.80 -6.11 -3.71
C ALA A 81 30.24 -6.16 -5.19
N PRO A 82 31.55 -6.15 -5.55
CA PRO A 82 31.97 -6.19 -6.95
C PRO A 82 31.49 -7.47 -7.67
N ARG A 83 31.61 -8.61 -6.99
CA ARG A 83 31.17 -9.90 -7.54
C ARG A 83 29.65 -9.94 -7.69
N VAL A 84 28.90 -9.53 -6.68
CA VAL A 84 27.43 -9.52 -6.71
C VAL A 84 26.92 -8.59 -7.82
N LEU A 85 27.55 -7.42 -7.99
CA LEU A 85 27.23 -6.49 -9.07
C LEU A 85 27.39 -7.12 -10.45
N GLN A 86 28.57 -7.73 -10.69
CA GLN A 86 28.86 -8.34 -11.97
C GLN A 86 27.94 -9.53 -12.27
N GLU A 87 27.81 -10.48 -11.34
CA GLU A 87 26.94 -11.66 -11.51
C GLU A 87 25.49 -11.27 -11.78
N CYS A 88 24.98 -10.25 -11.04
CA CYS A 88 23.63 -9.72 -11.24
C CYS A 88 23.46 -9.13 -12.64
N ARG A 89 24.38 -8.24 -13.09
CA ARG A 89 24.31 -7.64 -14.42
C ARG A 89 24.33 -8.68 -15.53
N GLU A 90 25.24 -9.63 -15.45
CA GLU A 90 25.34 -10.70 -16.45
C GLU A 90 24.07 -11.57 -16.49
N GLN A 91 23.46 -11.85 -15.32
CA GLN A 91 22.25 -12.64 -15.26
C GLN A 91 21.06 -11.88 -15.87
N GLU A 92 20.84 -10.62 -15.47
CA GLU A 92 19.71 -9.81 -15.94
C GLU A 92 19.84 -9.52 -17.45
N TRP A 93 21.05 -9.19 -17.93
CA TRP A 93 21.29 -8.97 -19.36
C TRP A 93 21.03 -10.24 -20.19
N ARG A 94 21.49 -11.40 -19.76
CA ARG A 94 21.21 -12.66 -20.48
C ARG A 94 19.70 -12.90 -20.64
N GLN A 95 18.90 -12.59 -19.62
CA GLN A 95 17.44 -12.73 -19.69
C GLN A 95 16.82 -11.75 -20.69
N VAL A 96 17.18 -10.46 -20.58
CA VAL A 96 16.66 -9.43 -21.49
C VAL A 96 17.04 -9.70 -22.95
N GLU A 97 18.30 -10.06 -23.22
CA GLU A 97 18.76 -10.36 -24.58
C GLU A 97 18.06 -11.60 -25.17
N ALA A 98 17.83 -12.63 -24.36
CA ALA A 98 17.09 -13.82 -24.79
C ALA A 98 15.65 -13.47 -25.21
N HIS A 99 14.95 -12.65 -24.42
CA HIS A 99 13.59 -12.20 -24.74
C HIS A 99 13.53 -11.24 -25.94
N LEU A 100 14.48 -10.30 -26.03
CA LEU A 100 14.58 -9.42 -27.21
C LEU A 100 14.86 -10.20 -28.49
N ALA A 101 15.73 -11.23 -28.43
CA ALA A 101 15.99 -12.11 -29.57
C ALA A 101 14.80 -12.98 -29.94
N ALA A 102 13.95 -13.33 -28.96
CA ALA A 102 12.68 -14.02 -29.21
C ALA A 102 11.57 -13.12 -29.81
N GLY A 103 11.81 -11.80 -29.89
CA GLY A 103 10.85 -10.85 -30.46
C GLY A 103 9.92 -10.20 -29.42
N ASP A 104 10.19 -10.33 -28.14
CA ASP A 104 9.41 -9.74 -27.04
C ASP A 104 9.68 -8.22 -26.93
N THR A 105 9.25 -7.45 -27.95
CA THR A 105 9.48 -6.00 -28.03
C THR A 105 8.24 -5.16 -27.77
N THR A 106 7.09 -5.79 -27.49
CA THR A 106 5.82 -5.11 -27.26
C THR A 106 5.76 -4.42 -25.89
N GLY A 107 4.83 -3.46 -25.75
CA GLY A 107 4.60 -2.74 -24.50
C GLY A 107 5.68 -1.75 -24.12
N HIS A 108 5.59 -1.21 -22.89
CA HIS A 108 6.52 -0.20 -22.35
C HIS A 108 7.59 -0.80 -21.45
N THR A 109 7.32 -1.93 -20.78
CA THR A 109 8.30 -2.58 -19.88
C THR A 109 9.43 -3.24 -20.66
N VAL A 110 10.61 -3.30 -20.07
CA VAL A 110 11.71 -4.14 -20.58
C VAL A 110 11.34 -5.61 -20.36
N PRO A 111 11.58 -6.51 -21.32
CA PRO A 111 11.18 -7.91 -21.20
C PRO A 111 12.13 -8.70 -20.28
N PHE A 112 12.03 -8.46 -18.97
CA PHE A 112 12.77 -9.23 -17.96
C PHE A 112 12.24 -10.65 -17.78
N MET A 113 10.99 -10.89 -18.18
CA MET A 113 10.25 -12.13 -18.05
C MET A 113 9.42 -12.37 -19.32
N PRO A 114 8.80 -13.54 -19.51
CA PRO A 114 7.96 -13.81 -20.67
C PRO A 114 6.86 -12.76 -20.87
N GLU A 115 6.50 -12.44 -22.12
CA GLU A 115 5.51 -11.42 -22.48
C GLU A 115 4.19 -11.58 -21.71
N ARG A 116 3.72 -12.83 -21.54
CA ARG A 116 2.49 -13.15 -20.79
C ARG A 116 2.54 -12.63 -19.35
N PHE A 117 3.69 -12.72 -18.69
CA PHE A 117 3.92 -12.17 -17.35
C PHE A 117 4.01 -10.65 -17.38
N MET A 118 4.71 -10.09 -18.36
CA MET A 118 4.92 -8.63 -18.47
C MET A 118 3.60 -7.88 -18.67
N ARG A 119 2.59 -8.48 -19.31
CA ARG A 119 1.23 -7.90 -19.46
C ARG A 119 0.61 -7.48 -18.11
N ILE A 120 0.98 -8.13 -17.00
CA ILE A 120 0.49 -7.78 -15.65
C ILE A 120 0.94 -6.38 -15.24
N PHE A 121 2.12 -5.95 -15.68
CA PHE A 121 2.68 -4.62 -15.39
C PHE A 121 2.20 -3.57 -16.39
N GLU A 122 2.08 -3.92 -17.66
CA GLU A 122 1.62 -3.03 -18.72
C GLU A 122 0.24 -2.40 -18.41
N VAL A 123 -0.66 -3.14 -17.79
CA VAL A 123 -2.00 -2.66 -17.41
C VAL A 123 -2.01 -1.80 -16.14
N ARG A 124 -0.84 -1.43 -15.60
CA ARG A 124 -0.70 -0.66 -14.35
C ARG A 124 0.14 0.61 -14.52
N PRO A 125 -0.25 1.53 -15.42
CA PRO A 125 0.56 2.72 -15.73
C PRO A 125 0.65 3.73 -14.58
N GLY A 126 -0.25 3.64 -13.58
CA GLY A 126 -0.36 4.67 -12.54
C GLY A 126 0.90 4.85 -11.71
N TYR A 127 1.60 3.77 -11.33
CA TYR A 127 2.85 3.90 -10.59
C TYR A 127 4.03 4.38 -11.47
N PRO A 128 4.26 3.85 -12.69
CA PRO A 128 5.25 4.41 -13.61
C PRO A 128 5.06 5.89 -13.93
N VAL A 129 3.82 6.33 -14.18
CA VAL A 129 3.49 7.75 -14.40
C VAL A 129 3.82 8.60 -13.18
N PHE A 130 3.53 8.11 -11.97
CA PHE A 130 3.93 8.80 -10.73
C PHE A 130 5.45 8.86 -10.58
N LEU A 131 6.18 7.79 -10.94
CA LEU A 131 7.64 7.71 -10.80
C LEU A 131 8.38 8.56 -11.83
N LEU A 132 7.82 8.72 -13.03
CA LEU A 132 8.43 9.40 -14.17
C LEU A 132 9.08 10.75 -13.83
N PRO A 133 8.40 11.74 -13.24
CA PRO A 133 9.02 13.04 -12.98
C PRO A 133 10.22 12.97 -12.04
N PHE A 134 10.25 12.01 -11.15
CA PHE A 134 11.36 11.83 -10.21
C PHE A 134 12.59 11.24 -10.90
N VAL A 135 12.42 10.19 -11.71
CA VAL A 135 13.54 9.55 -12.40
C VAL A 135 14.11 10.42 -13.51
N THR A 136 13.28 11.24 -14.17
CA THR A 136 13.75 12.18 -15.21
C THR A 136 14.51 13.37 -14.62
N LEU A 137 14.14 13.84 -13.43
CA LEU A 137 14.76 15.01 -12.80
C LEU A 137 16.00 14.66 -11.98
N LEU A 138 16.00 13.50 -11.30
CA LEU A 138 17.00 13.14 -10.30
C LEU A 138 17.85 11.92 -10.68
N GLY A 139 17.58 11.32 -11.84
CA GLY A 139 18.14 10.02 -12.21
C GLY A 139 17.46 8.87 -11.46
N VAL A 140 17.76 7.62 -11.83
CA VAL A 140 17.00 6.45 -11.35
C VAL A 140 17.11 6.30 -9.84
N THR A 141 18.31 6.24 -9.28
CA THR A 141 18.52 5.96 -7.85
C THR A 141 17.89 7.00 -6.93
N TRP A 142 18.20 8.29 -7.16
CA TRP A 142 17.65 9.37 -6.35
C TRP A 142 16.18 9.63 -6.65
N GLY A 143 15.74 9.40 -7.88
CA GLY A 143 14.34 9.52 -8.27
C GLY A 143 13.46 8.49 -7.59
N VAL A 144 13.87 7.23 -7.59
CA VAL A 144 13.18 6.12 -6.89
C VAL A 144 13.10 6.40 -5.38
N TRP A 145 14.24 6.81 -4.77
CA TRP A 145 14.28 7.18 -3.35
C TRP A 145 13.34 8.35 -3.04
N ALA A 146 13.42 9.43 -3.82
CA ALA A 146 12.60 10.63 -3.60
C ALA A 146 11.09 10.34 -3.76
N ALA A 147 10.71 9.55 -4.77
CA ALA A 147 9.33 9.11 -4.97
C ALA A 147 8.82 8.31 -3.76
N GLY A 148 9.64 7.40 -3.23
CA GLY A 148 9.33 6.64 -2.01
C GLY A 148 9.13 7.55 -0.79
N VAL A 149 10.03 8.51 -0.58
CA VAL A 149 9.93 9.48 0.52
C VAL A 149 8.66 10.34 0.39
N VAL A 150 8.40 10.88 -0.80
CA VAL A 150 7.24 11.75 -1.04
C VAL A 150 5.94 10.99 -0.79
N ILE A 151 5.79 9.78 -1.33
CA ILE A 151 4.54 9.03 -1.17
C ILE A 151 4.31 8.60 0.29
N THR A 152 5.39 8.24 1.00
CA THR A 152 5.30 7.86 2.41
C THR A 152 4.94 9.06 3.29
N CYS A 153 5.57 10.21 3.08
CA CYS A 153 5.24 11.45 3.80
C CYS A 153 3.80 11.91 3.52
N VAL A 154 3.34 11.80 2.26
CA VAL A 154 1.95 12.07 1.87
C VAL A 154 0.99 11.11 2.57
N GLY A 155 1.31 9.82 2.63
CA GLY A 155 0.50 8.83 3.36
C GLY A 155 0.37 9.17 4.84
N GLY A 156 1.48 9.53 5.51
CA GLY A 156 1.46 10.00 6.89
C GLY A 156 0.65 11.29 7.09
N LEU A 157 0.78 12.26 6.19
CA LEU A 157 -0.06 13.47 6.20
C LEU A 157 -1.54 13.14 6.03
N LEU A 158 -1.89 12.23 5.13
CA LEU A 158 -3.27 11.80 4.92
C LEU A 158 -3.85 11.13 6.16
N ALA A 159 -3.09 10.28 6.87
CA ALA A 159 -3.50 9.70 8.14
C ALA A 159 -3.83 10.79 9.18
N TYR A 160 -2.96 11.82 9.29
CA TYR A 160 -3.24 13.00 10.12
C TYR A 160 -4.54 13.71 9.70
N LEU A 161 -4.74 13.96 8.41
CA LEU A 161 -5.92 14.67 7.88
C LEU A 161 -7.22 13.89 8.11
N VAL A 162 -7.22 12.57 7.95
CA VAL A 162 -8.36 11.71 8.27
C VAL A 162 -8.77 11.86 9.73
N LEU A 163 -7.80 11.77 10.64
CA LEU A 163 -8.06 11.92 12.08
C LEU A 163 -8.55 13.34 12.42
N ARG A 164 -8.01 14.36 11.78
CA ARG A 164 -8.49 15.75 11.96
C ARG A 164 -9.91 15.95 11.42
N ALA A 165 -10.27 15.32 10.30
CA ALA A 165 -11.63 15.34 9.77
C ALA A 165 -12.65 14.69 10.73
N LEU A 166 -12.19 13.72 11.56
CA LEU A 166 -12.97 13.10 12.63
C LEU A 166 -12.95 13.90 13.95
N ALA A 167 -12.41 15.14 13.94
CA ALA A 167 -12.26 16.00 15.13
C ALA A 167 -11.40 15.38 16.27
N VAL A 168 -10.48 14.47 15.92
CA VAL A 168 -9.51 13.91 16.89
C VAL A 168 -8.52 15.01 17.31
N PRO A 169 -8.13 15.11 18.59
CA PRO A 169 -7.14 16.07 19.07
C PRO A 169 -5.80 16.00 18.32
N VAL A 170 -5.15 17.16 18.15
CA VAL A 170 -3.89 17.27 17.38
C VAL A 170 -2.82 16.27 17.82
N PRO A 171 -2.51 16.08 19.11
CA PRO A 171 -1.49 15.11 19.52
C PRO A 171 -1.78 13.70 19.02
N LEU A 172 -3.03 13.24 19.13
CA LEU A 172 -3.42 11.91 18.65
C LEU A 172 -3.45 11.80 17.12
N ALA A 173 -3.77 12.89 16.42
CA ALA A 173 -3.67 12.90 14.97
C ALA A 173 -2.20 12.81 14.51
N LEU A 174 -1.26 13.45 15.21
CA LEU A 174 0.19 13.30 15.02
C LEU A 174 0.68 11.88 15.35
N THR A 175 0.10 11.24 16.38
CA THR A 175 0.36 9.82 16.67
C THR A 175 -0.02 8.94 15.46
N GLY A 176 -1.17 9.20 14.82
CA GLY A 176 -1.56 8.48 13.60
C GLY A 176 -0.57 8.68 12.45
N GLN A 177 -0.07 9.90 12.24
CA GLN A 177 1.00 10.17 11.27
C GLN A 177 2.29 9.39 11.62
N ALA A 178 2.72 9.43 12.88
CA ALA A 178 3.90 8.72 13.34
C ALA A 178 3.76 7.21 13.17
N LEU A 179 2.61 6.64 13.55
CA LEU A 179 2.32 5.22 13.35
C LEU A 179 2.38 4.83 11.89
N PHE A 180 1.86 5.66 10.96
CA PHE A 180 1.98 5.38 9.53
C PHE A 180 3.44 5.30 9.09
N LEU A 181 4.28 6.22 9.56
CA LEU A 181 5.68 6.30 9.16
C LEU A 181 6.55 5.15 9.74
N VAL A 182 6.24 4.67 10.95
CA VAL A 182 7.07 3.67 11.65
C VAL A 182 6.58 2.23 11.53
N LEU A 183 5.28 2.03 11.26
CA LEU A 183 4.71 0.70 11.02
C LEU A 183 4.99 0.22 9.58
N PRO A 184 4.67 -1.03 9.23
CA PRO A 184 4.89 -1.57 7.87
C PRO A 184 4.35 -0.72 6.72
N CYS A 185 3.37 0.16 6.96
CA CYS A 185 2.92 1.15 5.98
C CYS A 185 4.09 2.01 5.45
N GLY A 186 4.90 2.57 6.34
CA GLY A 186 6.02 3.44 5.97
C GLY A 186 7.13 2.69 5.25
N THR A 187 7.55 1.54 5.77
CA THR A 187 8.63 0.75 5.17
C THR A 187 8.23 0.17 3.80
N THR A 188 6.99 -0.28 3.66
CA THR A 188 6.46 -0.79 2.38
C THR A 188 6.27 0.33 1.36
N ALA A 189 5.79 1.51 1.78
CA ALA A 189 5.62 2.65 0.87
C ALA A 189 6.95 3.20 0.33
N MET A 190 8.08 2.95 1.02
CA MET A 190 9.42 3.30 0.54
C MET A 190 9.95 2.36 -0.56
N ARG A 191 9.34 1.19 -0.75
CA ARG A 191 9.75 0.26 -1.82
C ARG A 191 9.22 0.76 -3.17
N PRO A 192 9.98 0.65 -4.26
CA PRO A 192 9.54 1.10 -5.59
C PRO A 192 8.52 0.14 -6.20
N MET A 193 7.30 0.20 -5.66
CA MET A 193 6.14 -0.66 -5.98
C MET A 193 4.83 0.11 -5.84
N THR A 194 3.74 -0.52 -6.29
CA THR A 194 2.39 0.05 -6.24
C THR A 194 1.86 0.29 -4.83
N GLU A 195 2.34 -0.45 -3.82
CA GLU A 195 1.79 -0.50 -2.46
C GLU A 195 1.79 0.87 -1.77
N GLY A 196 2.79 1.72 -2.02
CA GLY A 196 2.81 3.10 -1.50
C GLY A 196 1.64 3.94 -2.00
N LEU A 197 1.37 3.89 -3.33
CA LEU A 197 0.21 4.57 -3.92
C LEU A 197 -1.11 3.95 -3.46
N LEU A 198 -1.18 2.63 -3.30
CA LEU A 198 -2.38 1.96 -2.78
C LEU A 198 -2.74 2.46 -1.37
N LEU A 199 -1.75 2.59 -0.48
CA LEU A 199 -1.91 3.13 0.87
C LEU A 199 -2.40 4.59 0.82
N ALA A 200 -1.71 5.45 0.06
CA ALA A 200 -2.05 6.87 -0.04
C ALA A 200 -3.45 7.08 -0.62
N LEU A 201 -3.79 6.43 -1.73
CA LEU A 201 -5.10 6.56 -2.37
C LEU A 201 -6.23 5.97 -1.52
N THR A 202 -5.99 4.87 -0.79
CA THR A 202 -6.94 4.33 0.17
C THR A 202 -7.18 5.31 1.33
N LEU A 203 -6.14 6.00 1.81
CA LEU A 203 -6.29 7.07 2.81
C LEU A 203 -7.03 8.29 2.25
N VAL A 204 -6.85 8.65 0.97
CA VAL A 204 -7.66 9.70 0.30
C VAL A 204 -9.14 9.29 0.30
N ALA A 205 -9.46 8.04 -0.03
CA ALA A 205 -10.84 7.54 0.03
C ALA A 205 -11.40 7.58 1.45
N LEU A 206 -10.63 7.16 2.47
CA LEU A 206 -11.03 7.23 3.88
C LEU A 206 -11.22 8.68 4.36
N TRP A 207 -10.37 9.61 3.91
CA TRP A 207 -10.57 11.03 4.18
C TRP A 207 -11.87 11.53 3.56
N GLY A 208 -12.15 11.16 2.31
CA GLY A 208 -13.43 11.44 1.66
C GLY A 208 -14.62 10.88 2.45
N CYS A 209 -14.55 9.63 2.91
CA CYS A 209 -15.58 9.02 3.77
C CYS A 209 -15.78 9.80 5.07
N ALA A 210 -14.70 10.24 5.74
CA ALA A 210 -14.78 11.03 6.97
C ALA A 210 -15.51 12.38 6.73
N LEU A 211 -15.23 13.08 5.63
CA LEU A 211 -15.87 14.34 5.25
C LEU A 211 -17.37 14.17 4.93
N VAL A 212 -17.73 13.09 4.24
CA VAL A 212 -19.13 12.77 3.90
C VAL A 212 -19.93 12.40 5.16
N LEU A 213 -19.38 11.51 5.98
CA LEU A 213 -20.06 11.05 7.20
C LEU A 213 -20.18 12.15 8.25
N GLY A 214 -19.20 13.06 8.35
CA GLY A 214 -19.22 14.22 9.22
C GLY A 214 -20.09 15.37 8.69
N GLY A 215 -20.54 15.32 7.45
CA GLY A 215 -21.39 16.36 6.84
C GLY A 215 -20.70 17.70 6.59
N THR A 216 -19.40 17.82 6.83
CA THR A 216 -18.67 19.09 6.76
C THR A 216 -18.44 19.56 5.31
N ARG A 217 -18.04 18.65 4.42
CA ARG A 217 -17.76 18.92 2.99
C ARG A 217 -18.14 17.69 2.13
N PRO A 218 -19.44 17.32 2.04
CA PRO A 218 -19.84 16.07 1.42
C PRO A 218 -19.48 15.97 -0.08
N ARG A 219 -19.59 17.07 -0.83
CA ARG A 219 -19.24 17.09 -2.27
C ARG A 219 -17.75 16.85 -2.48
N ALA A 220 -16.89 17.52 -1.71
CA ALA A 220 -15.45 17.30 -1.77
C ALA A 220 -15.08 15.88 -1.33
N GLY A 221 -15.74 15.36 -0.28
CA GLY A 221 -15.55 13.99 0.16
C GLY A 221 -15.90 12.96 -0.92
N LEU A 222 -17.01 13.13 -1.63
CA LEU A 222 -17.39 12.25 -2.75
C LEU A 222 -16.41 12.34 -3.92
N ALA A 223 -15.94 13.54 -4.26
CA ALA A 223 -14.91 13.72 -5.28
C ALA A 223 -13.59 13.02 -4.91
N LEU A 224 -13.18 13.07 -3.63
CA LEU A 224 -11.99 12.34 -3.14
C LEU A 224 -12.17 10.83 -3.25
N VAL A 225 -13.33 10.27 -2.86
CA VAL A 225 -13.59 8.84 -2.98
C VAL A 225 -13.60 8.40 -4.45
N GLY A 226 -14.33 9.11 -5.32
CA GLY A 226 -14.41 8.81 -6.74
C GLY A 226 -13.05 8.92 -7.43
N GLY A 227 -12.31 10.01 -7.18
CA GLY A 227 -10.96 10.21 -7.71
C GLY A 227 -9.97 9.15 -7.25
N ALA A 228 -10.04 8.75 -5.96
CA ALA A 228 -9.22 7.67 -5.43
C ALA A 228 -9.51 6.31 -6.11
N LEU A 229 -10.78 5.95 -6.34
CA LEU A 229 -11.15 4.73 -7.03
C LEU A 229 -10.67 4.72 -8.49
N LEU A 230 -10.80 5.84 -9.20
CA LEU A 230 -10.29 5.99 -10.57
C LEU A 230 -8.76 5.89 -10.61
N ALA A 231 -8.05 6.56 -9.71
CA ALA A 231 -6.59 6.48 -9.63
C ALA A 231 -6.13 5.07 -9.25
N LEU A 232 -6.80 4.41 -8.30
CA LEU A 232 -6.50 3.01 -7.93
C LEU A 232 -6.66 2.05 -9.10
N PHE A 233 -7.62 2.28 -10.01
CA PHE A 233 -7.78 1.47 -11.20
C PHE A 233 -6.50 1.47 -12.06
N THR A 234 -5.87 2.62 -12.25
CA THR A 234 -4.63 2.72 -13.04
C THR A 234 -3.41 2.14 -12.32
N VAL A 235 -3.41 2.12 -10.98
CA VAL A 235 -2.30 1.57 -10.18
C VAL A 235 -2.43 0.06 -10.00
N LYS A 236 -3.63 -0.41 -9.63
CA LYS A 236 -3.94 -1.84 -9.44
C LYS A 236 -5.47 -2.02 -9.45
N HIS A 237 -6.02 -2.43 -10.59
CA HIS A 237 -7.48 -2.56 -10.77
C HIS A 237 -8.15 -3.48 -9.74
N SER A 238 -7.47 -4.56 -9.30
CA SER A 238 -8.00 -5.42 -8.23
C SER A 238 -8.19 -4.67 -6.91
N GLN A 239 -7.33 -3.73 -6.57
CA GLN A 239 -7.49 -2.90 -5.37
C GLN A 239 -8.68 -1.93 -5.52
N ALA A 240 -8.88 -1.33 -6.70
CA ALA A 240 -10.06 -0.49 -6.95
C ALA A 240 -11.35 -1.29 -6.78
N LEU A 241 -11.38 -2.53 -7.30
CA LEU A 241 -12.49 -3.46 -7.14
C LEU A 241 -12.74 -3.78 -5.67
N PHE A 242 -11.73 -4.23 -4.94
CA PHE A 242 -11.86 -4.61 -3.52
C PHE A 242 -12.28 -3.42 -2.66
N LEU A 243 -11.67 -2.25 -2.85
CA LEU A 243 -12.05 -1.06 -2.10
C LEU A 243 -13.49 -0.63 -2.44
N GLY A 244 -13.89 -0.65 -3.71
CA GLY A 244 -15.25 -0.36 -4.14
C GLY A 244 -16.27 -1.26 -3.47
N LEU A 245 -16.04 -2.58 -3.47
CA LEU A 245 -16.90 -3.57 -2.79
C LEU A 245 -16.95 -3.35 -1.28
N CYS A 246 -15.80 -3.10 -0.64
CA CYS A 246 -15.74 -2.84 0.80
C CYS A 246 -16.46 -1.54 1.18
N LEU A 247 -16.33 -0.46 0.39
CA LEU A 247 -17.07 0.79 0.61
C LEU A 247 -18.57 0.60 0.42
N ALA A 248 -18.99 -0.18 -0.57
CA ALA A 248 -20.39 -0.52 -0.81
C ALA A 248 -20.98 -1.29 0.38
N ALA A 249 -20.29 -2.34 0.83
CA ALA A 249 -20.69 -3.14 1.98
C ALA A 249 -20.73 -2.32 3.28
N ALA A 250 -19.70 -1.47 3.51
CA ALA A 250 -19.64 -0.60 4.68
C ALA A 250 -20.79 0.41 4.71
N GLY A 251 -21.09 1.06 3.60
CA GLY A 251 -22.19 2.03 3.50
C GLY A 251 -23.55 1.36 3.69
N ALA A 252 -23.76 0.18 3.09
CA ALA A 252 -24.97 -0.62 3.28
C ALA A 252 -25.13 -1.05 4.75
N ALA A 253 -24.06 -1.56 5.38
CA ALA A 253 -24.07 -1.97 6.79
C ALA A 253 -24.44 -0.82 7.72
N VAL A 254 -23.86 0.38 7.52
CA VAL A 254 -24.19 1.57 8.30
C VAL A 254 -25.64 1.98 8.09
N ALA A 255 -26.13 1.98 6.84
CA ALA A 255 -27.52 2.34 6.52
C ALA A 255 -28.53 1.36 7.17
N VAL A 256 -28.28 0.06 7.06
CA VAL A 256 -29.13 -0.99 7.68
C VAL A 256 -29.12 -0.88 9.20
N ARG A 257 -27.93 -0.71 9.82
CA ARG A 257 -27.82 -0.55 11.28
C ARG A 257 -28.62 0.67 11.79
N ARG A 258 -28.58 1.80 11.05
CA ARG A 258 -29.37 3.00 11.40
C ARG A 258 -30.86 2.71 11.30
N ARG A 259 -31.32 2.06 10.22
CA ARG A 259 -32.74 1.67 10.06
C ARG A 259 -33.22 0.76 11.20
N ARG A 260 -32.44 -0.27 11.56
CA ARG A 260 -32.78 -1.18 12.68
C ARG A 260 -32.87 -0.46 14.03
N ARG A 261 -32.25 0.71 14.17
CA ARG A 261 -32.36 1.56 15.37
C ARG A 261 -33.46 2.64 15.28
N GLY A 262 -34.32 2.57 14.28
CA GLY A 262 -35.37 3.58 14.05
C GLY A 262 -34.85 4.94 13.57
N LEU A 263 -33.56 5.03 13.19
CA LEU A 263 -32.96 6.25 12.71
C LEU A 263 -33.02 6.32 11.17
N PRO A 264 -33.15 7.51 10.56
CA PRO A 264 -33.07 7.65 9.11
C PRO A 264 -31.70 7.13 8.61
N SER A 265 -31.70 6.41 7.47
CA SER A 265 -30.49 5.78 6.90
C SER A 265 -29.34 6.75 6.70
N GLY A 266 -29.65 8.04 6.53
CA GLY A 266 -28.70 9.11 6.24
C GLY A 266 -28.24 9.08 4.77
N ARG A 267 -28.16 10.23 4.12
CA ARG A 267 -27.73 10.32 2.73
C ARG A 267 -26.28 9.90 2.54
N GLY A 268 -25.38 10.24 3.47
CA GLY A 268 -23.94 9.98 3.37
C GLY A 268 -23.60 8.50 3.18
N PRO A 269 -23.98 7.57 4.08
CA PRO A 269 -23.69 6.15 3.93
C PRO A 269 -24.25 5.54 2.63
N VAL A 270 -25.48 5.94 2.25
CA VAL A 270 -26.14 5.44 1.02
C VAL A 270 -25.39 5.88 -0.23
N VAL A 271 -25.00 7.15 -0.32
CA VAL A 271 -24.26 7.66 -1.48
C VAL A 271 -22.85 7.05 -1.53
N LEU A 272 -22.18 6.85 -0.40
CA LEU A 272 -20.90 6.13 -0.36
C LEU A 272 -21.04 4.68 -0.81
N ALA A 273 -22.13 4.01 -0.41
CA ALA A 273 -22.41 2.65 -0.91
C ALA A 273 -22.64 2.63 -2.42
N ALA A 274 -23.44 3.55 -2.94
CA ALA A 274 -23.69 3.67 -4.38
C ALA A 274 -22.40 3.97 -5.16
N LEU A 275 -21.57 4.88 -4.67
CA LEU A 275 -20.28 5.22 -5.28
C LEU A 275 -19.31 4.03 -5.24
N GLY A 276 -19.28 3.27 -4.13
CA GLY A 276 -18.51 2.03 -4.03
C GLY A 276 -18.96 0.97 -5.04
N CYS A 277 -20.28 0.75 -5.16
CA CYS A 277 -20.85 -0.15 -6.17
C CYS A 277 -20.49 0.31 -7.59
N ALA A 278 -20.68 1.60 -7.90
CA ALA A 278 -20.36 2.17 -9.21
C ALA A 278 -18.87 2.00 -9.53
N GLY A 279 -17.98 2.23 -8.55
CA GLY A 279 -16.54 2.01 -8.69
C GLY A 279 -16.18 0.56 -8.95
N ALA A 280 -16.79 -0.38 -8.21
CA ALA A 280 -16.56 -1.82 -8.43
C ALA A 280 -17.05 -2.28 -9.80
N LEU A 281 -18.27 -1.92 -10.20
CA LEU A 281 -18.84 -2.25 -11.50
C LEU A 281 -18.06 -1.59 -12.65
N GLY A 282 -17.70 -0.32 -12.48
CA GLY A 282 -16.87 0.42 -13.43
C GLY A 282 -15.50 -0.25 -13.62
N THR A 283 -14.87 -0.71 -12.54
CA THR A 283 -13.60 -1.45 -12.60
C THR A 283 -13.73 -2.74 -13.42
N LEU A 284 -14.78 -3.54 -13.17
CA LEU A 284 -15.00 -4.79 -13.91
C LEU A 284 -15.27 -4.50 -15.40
N LEU A 285 -16.09 -3.49 -15.69
CA LEU A 285 -16.41 -3.10 -17.07
C LEU A 285 -15.17 -2.61 -17.81
N LEU A 286 -14.40 -1.68 -17.21
CA LEU A 286 -13.19 -1.13 -17.83
C LEU A 286 -12.11 -2.20 -18.02
N ALA A 287 -11.90 -3.08 -17.04
CA ALA A 287 -10.94 -4.17 -17.17
C ALA A 287 -11.31 -5.10 -18.33
N ARG A 288 -12.60 -5.37 -18.52
CA ARG A 288 -13.08 -6.17 -19.66
C ARG A 288 -12.94 -5.44 -20.99
N LEU A 289 -13.26 -4.14 -21.04
CA LEU A 289 -13.17 -3.34 -22.27
C LEU A 289 -11.73 -3.11 -22.74
N LEU A 290 -10.80 -3.06 -21.79
CA LEU A 290 -9.37 -2.86 -22.03
C LEU A 290 -8.58 -4.17 -22.15
N ASP A 291 -9.27 -5.31 -22.21
CA ASP A 291 -8.67 -6.65 -22.32
C ASP A 291 -7.57 -6.92 -21.27
N TYR A 292 -7.84 -6.56 -20.02
CA TYR A 292 -6.91 -6.82 -18.92
C TYR A 292 -6.81 -8.33 -18.62
N PRO A 293 -5.63 -8.82 -18.17
CA PRO A 293 -5.45 -10.21 -17.78
C PRO A 293 -6.55 -10.69 -16.82
N SER A 294 -7.09 -11.87 -17.11
CA SER A 294 -8.17 -12.45 -16.32
C SER A 294 -7.69 -12.90 -14.92
N THR A 295 -8.63 -13.13 -14.01
CA THR A 295 -8.31 -13.72 -12.71
C THR A 295 -7.69 -15.12 -12.86
N SER A 296 -8.10 -15.87 -13.88
CA SER A 296 -7.51 -17.18 -14.18
C SER A 296 -6.05 -17.07 -14.60
N GLU A 297 -5.69 -16.06 -15.39
CA GLU A 297 -4.29 -15.76 -15.74
C GLU A 297 -3.46 -15.47 -14.49
N SER A 298 -4.00 -14.69 -13.55
CA SER A 298 -3.29 -14.37 -12.29
C SER A 298 -3.09 -15.62 -11.40
N VAL A 299 -4.03 -16.58 -11.46
CA VAL A 299 -3.88 -17.85 -10.73
C VAL A 299 -2.86 -18.76 -11.43
N GLN A 300 -2.86 -18.79 -12.76
CA GLN A 300 -1.84 -19.52 -13.53
C GLN A 300 -0.44 -18.95 -13.26
N ASP A 301 -0.27 -17.63 -13.33
CA ASP A 301 0.99 -16.94 -12.99
C ASP A 301 1.56 -17.41 -11.65
N LEU A 302 0.72 -17.38 -10.60
CA LEU A 302 1.10 -17.81 -9.26
C LEU A 302 1.54 -19.29 -9.21
N LEU A 303 0.78 -20.18 -9.87
CA LEU A 303 0.97 -21.64 -9.74
C LEU A 303 2.04 -22.21 -10.68
N THR A 304 2.46 -21.42 -11.69
CA THR A 304 3.43 -21.86 -12.71
C THR A 304 4.78 -21.17 -12.62
N ASP A 305 5.05 -20.50 -11.48
CA ASP A 305 6.30 -19.76 -11.28
C ASP A 305 6.52 -18.73 -12.40
N HIS A 306 5.55 -17.81 -12.52
CA HIS A 306 5.53 -16.76 -13.53
C HIS A 306 5.57 -17.29 -14.99
N PHE A 307 4.77 -18.32 -15.25
CA PHE A 307 4.69 -19.02 -16.55
C PHE A 307 6.01 -19.71 -16.97
N ALA A 308 6.94 -19.92 -16.06
CA ALA A 308 8.15 -20.73 -16.31
C ALA A 308 7.83 -22.23 -16.42
N ARG A 309 6.66 -22.66 -15.92
CA ARG A 309 6.16 -24.04 -15.98
C ARG A 309 4.87 -24.08 -16.80
N PRO A 310 4.50 -25.27 -17.32
CA PRO A 310 3.23 -25.46 -18.04
C PRO A 310 2.03 -25.09 -17.19
N ASP A 311 0.97 -24.59 -17.84
CA ASP A 311 -0.29 -24.23 -17.20
C ASP A 311 -0.88 -25.42 -16.44
N ARG A 312 -1.48 -25.13 -15.29
CA ARG A 312 -2.17 -26.14 -14.47
C ARG A 312 -3.53 -26.49 -15.08
N GLU A 313 -3.85 -27.77 -15.07
CA GLU A 313 -5.15 -28.26 -15.56
C GLU A 313 -6.32 -27.84 -14.65
N ARG A 314 -6.08 -27.79 -13.33
CA ARG A 314 -7.10 -27.46 -12.32
C ARG A 314 -6.66 -26.28 -11.43
N PRO A 315 -6.39 -25.10 -12.00
CA PRO A 315 -5.74 -24.01 -11.28
C PRO A 315 -6.55 -23.55 -10.06
N TRP A 316 -7.87 -23.50 -10.14
CA TRP A 316 -8.70 -23.08 -9.02
C TRP A 316 -8.74 -24.10 -7.87
N ALA A 317 -8.72 -25.39 -8.15
CA ALA A 317 -8.68 -26.42 -7.09
C ALA A 317 -7.35 -26.34 -6.33
N GLU A 318 -6.22 -26.25 -7.06
CA GLU A 318 -4.90 -26.08 -6.46
C GLU A 318 -4.78 -24.75 -5.69
N PHE A 319 -5.34 -23.65 -6.22
CA PHE A 319 -5.37 -22.37 -5.55
C PHE A 319 -6.13 -22.41 -4.23
N PHE A 320 -7.31 -23.03 -4.17
CA PHE A 320 -8.06 -23.15 -2.91
C PHE A 320 -7.37 -24.07 -1.90
N GLN A 321 -6.70 -25.11 -2.36
CA GLN A 321 -5.87 -25.93 -1.50
C GLN A 321 -4.69 -25.12 -0.91
N LEU A 322 -4.02 -24.33 -1.75
CA LEU A 322 -2.94 -23.44 -1.33
C LEU A 322 -3.43 -22.40 -0.33
N GLN A 323 -4.65 -21.84 -0.52
CA GLN A 323 -5.30 -20.94 0.44
C GLN A 323 -5.41 -21.59 1.83
N GLY A 324 -5.90 -22.82 1.91
CA GLY A 324 -6.01 -23.55 3.17
C GLY A 324 -4.65 -23.70 3.87
N ASN A 325 -3.64 -24.11 3.13
CA ASN A 325 -2.28 -24.29 3.64
C ASN A 325 -1.68 -22.94 4.09
N PHE A 326 -1.83 -21.89 3.27
CA PHE A 326 -1.33 -20.55 3.55
C PHE A 326 -1.91 -19.99 4.85
N TRP A 327 -3.24 -19.96 4.99
CA TRP A 327 -3.87 -19.36 6.18
C TRP A 327 -3.61 -20.16 7.46
N MET A 328 -3.44 -21.46 7.34
CA MET A 328 -3.05 -22.32 8.47
C MET A 328 -1.63 -21.98 8.95
N GLU A 329 -0.67 -21.89 8.01
CA GLU A 329 0.71 -21.53 8.32
C GLU A 329 0.82 -20.08 8.79
N TRP A 330 0.07 -19.16 8.16
CA TRP A 330 -0.02 -17.79 8.58
C TRP A 330 -0.50 -17.65 10.04
N ALA A 331 -1.57 -18.38 10.40
CA ALA A 331 -2.07 -18.39 11.78
C ALA A 331 -1.01 -18.89 12.77
N ARG A 332 -0.29 -19.97 12.45
CA ARG A 332 0.81 -20.47 13.28
C ARG A 332 1.88 -19.42 13.51
N ARG A 333 2.30 -18.70 12.47
CA ARG A 333 3.29 -17.63 12.58
C ARG A 333 2.78 -16.45 13.41
N GLN A 334 1.48 -16.08 13.27
CA GLN A 334 0.88 -15.02 14.08
C GLN A 334 0.76 -15.40 15.56
N MET A 335 0.57 -16.67 15.89
CA MET A 335 0.58 -17.13 17.28
C MET A 335 1.99 -17.07 17.90
N TRP A 336 3.02 -17.22 17.08
CA TRP A 336 4.42 -17.08 17.51
C TRP A 336 4.85 -15.61 17.65
N GLU A 337 4.40 -14.75 16.73
CA GLU A 337 4.68 -13.31 16.72
C GLU A 337 3.36 -12.50 16.67
N PRO A 338 2.65 -12.34 17.80
CA PRO A 338 1.27 -11.84 17.80
C PRO A 338 1.14 -10.32 17.59
N LEU A 339 2.23 -9.58 17.32
CA LEU A 339 2.23 -8.13 17.21
C LEU A 339 1.20 -7.62 16.20
N PHE A 340 1.10 -8.25 15.03
CA PHE A 340 0.16 -7.84 13.99
C PHE A 340 -1.29 -8.02 14.45
N VAL A 341 -1.62 -9.19 15.00
CA VAL A 341 -2.98 -9.48 15.50
C VAL A 341 -3.36 -8.54 16.65
N ALA A 342 -2.42 -8.30 17.60
CA ALA A 342 -2.63 -7.37 18.70
C ALA A 342 -2.85 -5.93 18.21
N ALA A 343 -2.06 -5.49 17.20
CA ALA A 343 -2.22 -4.17 16.59
C ALA A 343 -3.59 -4.04 15.89
N LEU A 344 -4.01 -5.06 15.13
CA LEU A 344 -5.34 -5.08 14.51
C LEU A 344 -6.45 -5.04 15.55
N ALA A 345 -6.35 -5.81 16.63
CA ALA A 345 -7.33 -5.81 17.73
C ALA A 345 -7.43 -4.43 18.38
N ALA A 346 -6.31 -3.79 18.71
CA ALA A 346 -6.27 -2.43 19.25
C ALA A 346 -6.89 -1.41 18.27
N GLY A 347 -6.56 -1.51 16.99
CA GLY A 347 -7.14 -0.68 15.93
C GLY A 347 -8.65 -0.89 15.79
N ALA A 348 -9.12 -2.12 15.83
CA ALA A 348 -10.55 -2.47 15.77
C ALA A 348 -11.33 -1.92 16.97
N LEU A 349 -10.80 -2.07 18.18
CA LEU A 349 -11.39 -1.47 19.39
C LEU A 349 -11.50 0.05 19.28
N GLY A 350 -10.48 0.71 18.69
CA GLY A 350 -10.52 2.14 18.40
C GLY A 350 -11.58 2.50 17.35
N ALA A 351 -11.69 1.72 16.29
CA ALA A 351 -12.69 1.92 15.24
C ALA A 351 -14.13 1.84 15.78
N LEU A 352 -14.39 1.01 16.81
CA LEU A 352 -15.68 0.93 17.50
C LEU A 352 -16.09 2.23 18.20
N ARG A 353 -15.13 3.13 18.53
CA ARG A 353 -15.41 4.45 19.11
C ARG A 353 -16.09 5.39 18.11
N ARG A 354 -15.93 5.16 16.82
CA ARG A 354 -16.55 5.91 15.73
C ARG A 354 -17.26 4.95 14.75
N PRO A 355 -18.35 4.28 15.18
CA PRO A 355 -18.87 3.08 14.50
C PRO A 355 -19.26 3.30 13.04
N ALA A 356 -19.74 4.49 12.64
CA ALA A 356 -20.05 4.76 11.24
C ALA A 356 -18.77 4.81 10.38
N PHE A 357 -17.72 5.51 10.82
CA PHE A 357 -16.43 5.56 10.13
C PHE A 357 -15.64 4.25 10.29
N GLY A 358 -15.71 3.62 11.46
CA GLY A 358 -14.99 2.40 11.78
C GLY A 358 -15.32 1.23 10.85
N VAL A 359 -16.55 1.13 10.35
CA VAL A 359 -16.91 0.11 9.34
C VAL A 359 -16.21 0.38 8.01
N PHE A 360 -16.09 1.64 7.58
CA PHE A 360 -15.33 2.00 6.36
C PHE A 360 -13.83 1.76 6.54
N LEU A 361 -13.29 2.08 7.72
CA LEU A 361 -11.89 1.81 8.05
C LEU A 361 -11.61 0.30 8.05
N ALA A 362 -12.47 -0.50 8.68
CA ALA A 362 -12.34 -1.95 8.67
C ALA A 362 -12.44 -2.52 7.24
N GLY A 363 -13.36 -2.01 6.41
CA GLY A 363 -13.48 -2.37 5.01
C GLY A 363 -12.21 -2.05 4.21
N ALA A 364 -11.65 -0.85 4.38
CA ALA A 364 -10.39 -0.47 3.75
C ALA A 364 -9.21 -1.36 4.20
N ALA A 365 -9.09 -1.64 5.49
CA ALA A 365 -8.08 -2.54 6.02
C ALA A 365 -8.25 -3.99 5.52
N CYS A 366 -9.50 -4.46 5.36
CA CYS A 366 -9.81 -5.78 4.82
C CYS A 366 -9.28 -5.96 3.39
N THR A 367 -9.13 -4.88 2.61
CA THR A 367 -8.53 -4.99 1.27
C THR A 367 -7.10 -5.50 1.30
N GLY A 368 -6.33 -5.30 2.38
CA GLY A 368 -5.02 -5.91 2.58
C GLY A 368 -5.11 -7.45 2.70
N LEU A 369 -6.09 -7.94 3.46
CA LEU A 369 -6.34 -9.38 3.57
C LEU A 369 -6.80 -9.98 2.23
N LEU A 370 -7.65 -9.25 1.47
CA LEU A 370 -8.09 -9.68 0.14
C LEU A 370 -6.94 -9.71 -0.87
N ASN A 371 -6.04 -8.72 -0.83
CA ASN A 371 -4.84 -8.74 -1.68
C ASN A 371 -3.93 -9.92 -1.34
N GLN A 372 -3.71 -10.21 -0.06
CA GLN A 372 -2.92 -11.37 0.37
C GLN A 372 -3.62 -12.69 -0.01
N ALA A 373 -4.94 -12.76 0.12
CA ALA A 373 -5.71 -13.91 -0.36
C ALA A 373 -5.61 -14.08 -1.88
N GLY A 374 -5.52 -12.99 -2.65
CA GLY A 374 -5.31 -13.05 -4.10
C GLY A 374 -3.93 -13.61 -4.49
N HIS A 375 -2.94 -13.60 -3.57
CA HIS A 375 -1.58 -14.11 -3.81
C HIS A 375 -1.04 -14.75 -2.52
N PRO A 376 -1.45 -16.00 -2.21
CA PRO A 376 -1.13 -16.69 -0.97
C PRO A 376 0.29 -17.28 -0.98
N ASP A 377 1.30 -16.40 -1.01
CA ASP A 377 2.71 -16.76 -0.84
C ASP A 377 3.16 -16.43 0.59
N ILE A 378 3.55 -17.48 1.32
CA ILE A 378 3.98 -17.35 2.70
C ILE A 378 5.34 -16.65 2.85
N ASN A 379 6.14 -16.54 1.79
CA ASN A 379 7.44 -15.87 1.84
C ASN A 379 7.30 -14.34 1.79
N ILE A 380 6.17 -13.83 1.34
CA ILE A 380 5.88 -12.38 1.24
C ILE A 380 4.70 -11.93 2.13
N TRP A 381 4.29 -12.77 3.09
CA TRP A 381 3.08 -12.57 3.88
C TRP A 381 3.07 -11.32 4.77
N GLY A 382 4.18 -10.88 5.26
CA GLY A 382 4.20 -9.97 6.42
C GLY A 382 4.20 -8.48 6.08
N ASP A 383 4.73 -8.09 4.94
CA ASP A 383 5.17 -6.72 4.72
C ASP A 383 4.78 -6.09 3.38
N ARG A 384 4.10 -6.81 2.51
CA ARG A 384 3.75 -6.32 1.17
C ARG A 384 2.23 -6.28 0.95
N LEU A 385 1.64 -7.40 0.59
CA LEU A 385 0.24 -7.45 0.14
C LEU A 385 -0.75 -7.13 1.27
N ILE A 386 -0.43 -7.53 2.50
CA ILE A 386 -1.27 -7.31 3.68
C ILE A 386 -1.14 -5.88 4.26
N THR A 387 -0.26 -5.05 3.72
CA THR A 387 0.12 -3.76 4.33
C THR A 387 -1.07 -2.82 4.56
N LEU A 388 -2.11 -2.88 3.71
CA LEU A 388 -3.33 -2.08 3.89
C LEU A 388 -4.07 -2.40 5.19
N ALA A 389 -3.92 -3.61 5.74
CA ALA A 389 -4.51 -3.96 7.03
C ALA A 389 -3.95 -3.11 8.19
N TRP A 390 -2.71 -2.65 8.07
CA TRP A 390 -2.09 -1.76 9.04
C TRP A 390 -2.72 -0.37 9.12
N LEU A 391 -3.57 0.02 8.16
CA LEU A 391 -4.37 1.26 8.27
C LEU A 391 -5.34 1.21 9.45
N LEU A 392 -5.76 0.00 9.85
CA LEU A 392 -6.64 -0.17 11.01
C LEU A 392 -5.97 0.28 12.32
N PRO A 393 -4.78 -0.18 12.73
CA PRO A 393 -4.09 0.37 13.89
C PRO A 393 -3.62 1.82 13.70
N VAL A 394 -3.17 2.23 12.50
CA VAL A 394 -2.73 3.61 12.22
C VAL A 394 -3.80 4.64 12.58
N LEU A 395 -5.04 4.39 12.21
CA LEU A 395 -6.16 5.30 12.48
C LEU A 395 -6.94 4.90 13.75
N GLY A 396 -7.02 3.63 14.06
CA GLY A 396 -7.80 3.12 15.18
C GLY A 396 -7.15 3.35 16.54
N VAL A 397 -5.84 3.17 16.69
CA VAL A 397 -5.15 3.40 17.98
C VAL A 397 -5.32 4.84 18.48
N PRO A 398 -5.15 5.90 17.65
CA PRO A 398 -5.50 7.26 18.07
C PRO A 398 -6.95 7.43 18.53
N LEU A 399 -7.90 6.76 17.86
CA LEU A 399 -9.32 6.78 18.27
C LEU A 399 -9.53 6.04 19.60
N LEU A 400 -8.79 4.97 19.86
CA LEU A 400 -8.85 4.24 21.13
C LEU A 400 -8.39 5.11 22.30
N LEU A 401 -7.33 5.89 22.11
CA LEU A 401 -6.72 6.75 23.12
C LEU A 401 -7.47 8.08 23.34
N GLU A 402 -8.36 8.48 22.43
CA GLU A 402 -9.06 9.77 22.50
C GLU A 402 -9.80 10.02 23.83
N PRO A 403 -10.56 9.06 24.42
CA PRO A 403 -11.24 9.31 25.67
C PRO A 403 -10.31 9.54 26.85
N VAL A 404 -9.14 8.86 26.85
CA VAL A 404 -8.14 9.00 27.92
C VAL A 404 -7.56 10.40 27.90
N LEU A 405 -7.16 10.90 26.72
CA LEU A 405 -6.61 12.24 26.59
C LEU A 405 -7.64 13.33 26.95
N ARG A 406 -8.91 13.15 26.52
CA ARG A 406 -9.98 14.12 26.86
C ARG A 406 -10.22 14.22 28.37
N ARG A 407 -10.15 13.09 29.11
CA ARG A 407 -10.29 13.09 30.57
C ARG A 407 -9.09 13.76 31.26
N ALA A 408 -7.88 13.53 30.77
CA ALA A 408 -6.67 14.14 31.36
C ALA A 408 -6.61 15.67 31.17
N VAL A 409 -7.23 16.22 30.14
CA VAL A 409 -7.22 17.65 29.80
C VAL A 409 -8.34 18.42 30.51
N VAL A 410 -9.42 17.77 30.97
CA VAL A 410 -10.46 18.40 31.78
C VAL A 410 -10.07 18.26 33.25
N PRO A 411 -9.53 19.33 33.91
CA PRO A 411 -9.28 19.28 35.36
C PRO A 411 -10.63 19.01 36.04
N ALA A 412 -10.62 18.15 37.06
CA ALA A 412 -11.76 17.97 37.94
C ALA A 412 -12.21 19.37 38.40
N ARG A 413 -13.39 19.80 37.94
CA ARG A 413 -14.04 21.01 38.50
C ARG A 413 -14.08 20.77 39.98
N GLY A 414 -13.31 21.56 40.73
CA GLY A 414 -13.26 21.51 42.16
C GLY A 414 -14.67 21.52 42.71
N THR A 415 -14.96 20.56 43.56
CA THR A 415 -16.08 20.63 44.50
C THR A 415 -15.92 21.98 45.19
N ALA A 416 -16.76 22.94 44.81
CA ALA A 416 -16.91 24.17 45.56
C ALA A 416 -17.29 23.72 46.99
N VAL A 417 -16.38 23.88 47.91
CA VAL A 417 -16.68 23.81 49.36
C VAL A 417 -17.61 24.97 49.60
N GLU A 418 -18.90 24.69 49.84
CA GLU A 418 -19.81 25.66 50.40
C GLU A 418 -19.26 26.13 51.74
N PRO A 419 -19.10 27.43 51.96
CA PRO A 419 -18.76 27.94 53.28
C PRO A 419 -19.96 27.71 54.22
N VAL A 420 -19.77 26.86 55.21
CA VAL A 420 -20.68 26.73 56.36
C VAL A 420 -20.61 28.07 57.09
N GLY A 421 -21.68 28.85 57.00
CA GLY A 421 -21.94 30.03 57.81
C GLY A 421 -22.59 29.68 59.12
#